data_0cfa8a8ea139496ef2ecace878ec7054
#
_entry.id   0cfa8a8ea139496ef2ecace878ec7054
#
_cell.length_a   1.000
_cell.length_b   1.000
_cell.length_c   1.000
_cell.angle_alpha   90.00
_cell.angle_beta   90.00
_cell.angle_gamma   90.00
#
_symmetry.space_group_name_H-M   'P 1'
#
loop_
_entity.id
_entity.type
_entity.pdbx_description
1 polymer ?
#
loop_
_entity_poly.entity_id
_entity_poly.type
_entity_poly.pdbx_seq_one_letter_code
_entity_poly.pdbx_strand_id
1 'polypeptide(L)'
;MDAKAIKLIDMVLIDEGGYASPKFDGHETYRGITRDNHPNWAGWKIVDANKPLKHGQIIKNTSLENDVRQFYYKYYYTPMKIQSLNDLLTSGHLFAMGVNAGSKNAVKLLQKAINKVYNVQIAVDGIIGKNTLSYANGSKSIKVGQEMINQCNGYYDAIVRRKPANKKFLKGWKNRVKHVTQVCSTTVNSKTVLATTYDYSNKWYVKLLKWIIEKLK
;
A
#
# COMPACT_ATOMS: atom_id res chain seq x y z
N MET A 1 14.48 -2.42 10.33
CA MET A 1 13.94 -1.81 9.07
C MET A 1 14.89 -0.72 8.62
N ASP A 2 15.13 -0.61 7.31
CA ASP A 2 15.90 0.50 6.73
C ASP A 2 15.02 1.76 6.59
N ALA A 3 15.63 2.93 6.35
CA ALA A 3 14.95 4.21 6.24
C ALA A 3 13.91 4.24 5.10
N LYS A 4 14.16 3.54 3.98
CA LYS A 4 13.21 3.42 2.87
C LYS A 4 11.97 2.66 3.29
N ALA A 5 12.13 1.55 4.03
CA ALA A 5 10.99 0.79 4.54
C ALA A 5 10.12 1.62 5.48
N ILE A 6 10.73 2.32 6.44
CA ILE A 6 10.00 3.21 7.36
C ILE A 6 9.21 4.26 6.58
N LYS A 7 9.88 4.96 5.64
CA LYS A 7 9.22 6.00 4.80
C LYS A 7 8.02 5.45 4.04
N LEU A 8 8.15 4.29 3.39
CA LEU A 8 7.08 3.72 2.57
C LEU A 8 5.94 3.16 3.41
N ILE A 9 6.25 2.56 4.56
CA ILE A 9 5.23 2.06 5.47
C ILE A 9 4.46 3.23 6.08
N ASP A 10 5.13 4.25 6.59
CA ASP A 10 4.47 5.42 7.16
C ASP A 10 3.61 6.16 6.12
N MET A 11 4.06 6.24 4.86
CA MET A 11 3.28 6.77 3.75
C MET A 11 1.95 6.01 3.56
N VAL A 12 1.98 4.68 3.58
CA VAL A 12 0.75 3.87 3.43
C VAL A 12 -0.12 3.96 4.68
N LEU A 13 0.47 4.00 5.88
CA LEU A 13 -0.25 4.10 7.14
C LEU A 13 -1.03 5.42 7.30
N ILE A 14 -0.71 6.47 6.54
CA ILE A 14 -1.53 7.69 6.46
C ILE A 14 -2.92 7.37 5.89
N ASP A 15 -2.98 6.47 4.91
CA ASP A 15 -4.22 6.05 4.27
C ASP A 15 -4.96 4.94 5.04
N GLU A 16 -4.29 4.27 5.99
CA GLU A 16 -4.88 3.22 6.81
C GLU A 16 -5.47 3.84 8.10
N GLY A 17 -6.73 3.50 8.39
CA GLY A 17 -7.43 4.02 9.55
C GLY A 17 -6.84 3.59 10.90
N GLY A 18 -7.46 4.02 12.00
CA GLY A 18 -7.20 3.52 13.34
C GLY A 18 -7.96 2.22 13.62
N TYR A 19 -8.61 2.18 14.78
CA TYR A 19 -9.43 1.06 15.24
C TYR A 19 -10.78 1.01 14.51
N ALA A 20 -11.20 -0.19 14.13
CA ALA A 20 -12.57 -0.46 13.71
C ALA A 20 -13.11 -1.70 14.43
N SER A 21 -14.31 -1.56 15.04
CA SER A 21 -14.97 -2.68 15.70
C SER A 21 -15.80 -3.49 14.71
N PRO A 22 -16.15 -4.76 15.02
CA PRO A 22 -17.03 -5.61 14.20
C PRO A 22 -18.39 -4.97 13.90
N LYS A 23 -18.92 -4.14 14.82
CA LYS A 23 -20.19 -3.41 14.60
C LYS A 23 -20.16 -2.49 13.39
N PHE A 24 -18.99 -1.92 13.06
CA PHE A 24 -18.84 -1.00 11.93
C PHE A 24 -18.40 -1.71 10.66
N ASP A 25 -17.53 -2.73 10.77
CA ASP A 25 -16.83 -3.32 9.64
C ASP A 25 -17.01 -4.83 9.49
N GLY A 26 -17.81 -5.46 10.36
CA GLY A 26 -17.97 -6.92 10.40
C GLY A 26 -16.74 -7.66 10.95
N HIS A 27 -15.60 -6.98 11.04
CA HIS A 27 -14.32 -7.51 11.53
C HIS A 27 -13.67 -6.50 12.47
N GLU A 28 -12.94 -6.98 13.46
CA GLU A 28 -12.10 -6.11 14.28
C GLU A 28 -10.79 -5.82 13.53
N THR A 29 -10.47 -4.53 13.38
CA THR A 29 -9.32 -4.10 12.60
C THR A 29 -8.59 -2.97 13.32
N TYR A 30 -7.27 -2.99 13.30
CA TYR A 30 -6.42 -1.89 13.74
C TYR A 30 -5.36 -1.59 12.69
N ARG A 31 -5.31 -0.34 12.20
CA ARG A 31 -4.34 0.10 11.18
C ARG A 31 -4.28 -0.86 9.98
N GLY A 32 -5.42 -1.28 9.45
CA GLY A 32 -5.51 -2.22 8.32
C GLY A 32 -5.26 -3.69 8.67
N ILE A 33 -4.85 -4.02 9.90
CA ILE A 33 -4.62 -5.38 10.36
C ILE A 33 -5.92 -5.95 10.90
N THR A 34 -6.48 -6.98 10.25
CA THR A 34 -7.73 -7.62 10.63
C THR A 34 -7.47 -8.76 11.61
N ARG A 35 -8.19 -8.79 12.73
CA ARG A 35 -8.00 -9.82 13.78
C ARG A 35 -8.27 -11.23 13.25
N ASP A 36 -9.29 -11.41 12.44
CA ASP A 36 -9.67 -12.71 11.89
C ASP A 36 -8.55 -13.33 11.04
N ASN A 37 -7.83 -12.49 10.28
CA ASN A 37 -6.72 -12.95 9.46
C ASN A 37 -5.39 -13.06 10.23
N HIS A 38 -5.25 -12.31 11.32
CA HIS A 38 -4.02 -12.23 12.11
C HIS A 38 -4.33 -12.28 13.62
N PRO A 39 -4.98 -13.35 14.14
CA PRO A 39 -5.40 -13.44 15.53
C PRO A 39 -4.22 -13.39 16.52
N ASN A 40 -3.05 -13.85 16.10
CA ASN A 40 -1.84 -13.92 16.91
C ASN A 40 -0.90 -12.71 16.73
N TRP A 41 -1.35 -11.62 16.09
CA TRP A 41 -0.52 -10.43 15.99
C TRP A 41 -0.33 -9.79 17.38
N ALA A 42 0.95 -9.54 17.76
CA ALA A 42 1.32 -9.08 19.10
C ALA A 42 0.64 -7.76 19.51
N GLY A 43 0.38 -6.88 18.55
CA GLY A 43 -0.29 -5.59 18.78
C GLY A 43 -1.70 -5.72 19.38
N TRP A 44 -2.39 -6.86 19.22
CA TRP A 44 -3.73 -7.05 19.80
C TRP A 44 -3.74 -6.95 21.31
N LYS A 45 -2.68 -7.38 21.98
CA LYS A 45 -2.55 -7.25 23.45
C LYS A 45 -2.66 -5.79 23.90
N ILE A 46 -2.01 -4.88 23.15
CA ILE A 46 -2.06 -3.45 23.46
C ILE A 46 -3.42 -2.85 23.08
N VAL A 47 -3.97 -3.25 21.91
CA VAL A 47 -5.30 -2.81 21.47
C VAL A 47 -6.35 -3.18 22.51
N ASP A 48 -6.34 -4.43 23.00
CA ASP A 48 -7.32 -4.91 23.97
C ASP A 48 -7.21 -4.19 25.32
N ALA A 49 -5.99 -3.90 25.78
CA ALA A 49 -5.76 -3.15 27.03
C ALA A 49 -6.23 -1.69 26.96
N ASN A 50 -6.47 -1.15 25.77
CA ASN A 50 -6.94 0.22 25.57
C ASN A 50 -8.44 0.32 25.23
N LYS A 51 -9.19 -0.79 25.26
CA LYS A 51 -10.64 -0.77 25.01
C LYS A 51 -11.39 -0.16 26.21
N PRO A 52 -12.51 0.53 25.97
CA PRO A 52 -13.22 0.70 24.70
C PRO A 52 -12.58 1.75 23.79
N LEU A 53 -12.53 1.47 22.48
CA LEU A 53 -11.98 2.37 21.46
C LEU A 53 -13.06 2.89 20.53
N LYS A 54 -12.94 4.17 20.13
CA LYS A 54 -13.82 4.78 19.13
C LYS A 54 -13.38 4.36 17.72
N HIS A 55 -14.32 4.32 16.80
CA HIS A 55 -14.00 4.09 15.36
C HIS A 55 -13.02 5.16 14.85
N GLY A 56 -11.95 4.70 14.17
CA GLY A 56 -10.88 5.55 13.69
C GLY A 56 -9.85 5.97 14.75
N GLN A 57 -10.01 5.58 16.01
CA GLN A 57 -9.08 5.96 17.06
C GLN A 57 -7.71 5.31 16.86
N ILE A 58 -6.66 6.12 16.98
CA ILE A 58 -5.26 5.68 16.99
C ILE A 58 -4.76 5.72 18.43
N ILE A 59 -4.17 4.63 18.89
CA ILE A 59 -3.57 4.52 20.22
C ILE A 59 -2.16 5.10 20.15
N LYS A 60 -1.87 6.10 20.97
CA LYS A 60 -0.51 6.70 21.08
C LYS A 60 0.39 5.77 21.91
N ASN A 61 0.98 4.79 21.27
CA ASN A 61 1.88 3.81 21.88
C ASN A 61 2.99 3.44 20.89
N THR A 62 4.25 3.75 21.23
CA THR A 62 5.40 3.51 20.36
C THR A 62 5.64 2.03 20.05
N SER A 63 5.41 1.14 21.02
CA SER A 63 5.54 -0.30 20.81
C SER A 63 4.51 -0.80 19.81
N LEU A 64 3.24 -0.38 19.95
CA LEU A 64 2.18 -0.74 19.03
C LEU A 64 2.45 -0.23 17.60
N GLU A 65 2.92 1.01 17.45
CA GLU A 65 3.27 1.55 16.13
C GLU A 65 4.46 0.77 15.50
N ASN A 66 5.41 0.32 16.31
CA ASN A 66 6.49 -0.55 15.83
C ASN A 66 5.96 -1.93 15.42
N ASP A 67 5.02 -2.52 16.17
CA ASP A 67 4.38 -3.79 15.80
C ASP A 67 3.59 -3.67 14.50
N VAL A 68 2.91 -2.54 14.28
CA VAL A 68 2.25 -2.23 13.00
C VAL A 68 3.28 -2.15 11.86
N ARG A 69 4.38 -1.39 12.03
CA ARG A 69 5.43 -1.31 11.00
C ARG A 69 6.06 -2.66 10.71
N GLN A 70 6.34 -3.47 11.73
CA GLN A 70 6.88 -4.83 11.55
C GLN A 70 5.92 -5.72 10.78
N PHE A 71 4.62 -5.60 11.01
CA PHE A 71 3.60 -6.31 10.23
C PHE A 71 3.70 -5.99 8.74
N TYR A 72 3.66 -4.72 8.36
CA TYR A 72 3.75 -4.30 6.96
C TYR A 72 5.08 -4.66 6.32
N TYR A 73 6.17 -4.56 7.07
CA TYR A 73 7.51 -4.99 6.63
C TYR A 73 7.54 -6.48 6.31
N LYS A 74 7.04 -7.32 7.22
CA LYS A 74 7.04 -8.78 7.10
C LYS A 74 6.13 -9.30 6.00
N TYR A 75 4.91 -8.75 5.92
CA TYR A 75 3.87 -9.33 5.05
C TYR A 75 3.80 -8.70 3.65
N TYR A 76 4.36 -7.50 3.46
CA TYR A 76 4.29 -6.80 2.17
C TYR A 76 5.67 -6.38 1.65
N TYR A 77 6.49 -5.70 2.46
CA TYR A 77 7.75 -5.11 2.00
C TYR A 77 8.76 -6.18 1.59
N THR A 78 9.06 -7.10 2.49
CA THR A 78 10.06 -8.17 2.27
C THR A 78 9.64 -9.17 1.19
N PRO A 79 8.40 -9.70 1.16
CA PRO A 79 8.00 -10.66 0.14
C PRO A 79 8.05 -10.10 -1.28
N MET A 80 7.78 -8.81 -1.45
CA MET A 80 7.90 -8.11 -2.74
C MET A 80 9.33 -7.62 -3.04
N LYS A 81 10.33 -8.01 -2.24
CA LYS A 81 11.76 -7.64 -2.41
C LYS A 81 11.98 -6.14 -2.65
N ILE A 82 11.19 -5.28 -1.98
CA ILE A 82 11.24 -3.83 -2.17
C ILE A 82 12.58 -3.25 -1.74
N GLN A 83 13.23 -3.88 -0.76
CA GLN A 83 14.59 -3.53 -0.34
C GLN A 83 15.62 -3.59 -1.50
N SER A 84 15.37 -4.43 -2.50
CA SER A 84 16.26 -4.64 -3.64
C SER A 84 15.95 -3.71 -4.83
N LEU A 85 14.97 -2.82 -4.74
CA LEU A 85 14.66 -1.83 -5.78
C LEU A 85 15.40 -0.52 -5.51
N ASN A 86 16.03 0.05 -6.53
CA ASN A 86 16.80 1.30 -6.39
C ASN A 86 15.90 2.54 -6.51
N ASP A 87 14.93 2.51 -7.41
CA ASP A 87 14.03 3.65 -7.64
C ASP A 87 12.92 3.72 -6.58
N LEU A 88 12.81 4.89 -5.92
CA LEU A 88 11.84 5.11 -4.86
C LEU A 88 10.40 5.16 -5.37
N LEU A 89 10.18 5.68 -6.58
CA LEU A 89 8.85 5.79 -7.18
C LEU A 89 8.29 4.39 -7.50
N THR A 90 9.11 3.53 -8.11
CA THR A 90 8.78 2.11 -8.34
C THR A 90 8.50 1.39 -7.02
N SER A 91 9.38 1.59 -6.02
CA SER A 91 9.24 0.99 -4.69
C SER A 91 7.93 1.39 -4.00
N GLY A 92 7.59 2.68 -4.04
CA GLY A 92 6.40 3.23 -3.42
C GLY A 92 5.11 2.71 -4.06
N HIS A 93 5.03 2.74 -5.39
CA HIS A 93 3.85 2.23 -6.10
C HIS A 93 3.70 0.72 -5.96
N LEU A 94 4.80 -0.04 -6.01
CA LEU A 94 4.76 -1.49 -5.76
C LEU A 94 4.24 -1.80 -4.36
N PHE A 95 4.76 -1.09 -3.34
CA PHE A 95 4.35 -1.30 -1.95
C PHE A 95 2.88 -0.94 -1.72
N ALA A 96 2.47 0.26 -2.12
CA ALA A 96 1.10 0.72 -1.95
C ALA A 96 0.09 -0.18 -2.69
N MET A 97 0.42 -0.62 -3.91
CA MET A 97 -0.42 -1.57 -4.64
C MET A 97 -0.42 -2.95 -4.01
N GLY A 98 0.69 -3.39 -3.41
CA GLY A 98 0.76 -4.64 -2.67
C GLY A 98 -0.20 -4.67 -1.48
N VAL A 99 -0.25 -3.59 -0.72
CA VAL A 99 -1.19 -3.43 0.40
C VAL A 99 -2.64 -3.37 -0.10
N ASN A 100 -2.91 -2.63 -1.19
CA ASN A 100 -4.29 -2.38 -1.65
C ASN A 100 -4.89 -3.46 -2.55
N ALA A 101 -4.08 -4.09 -3.39
CA ALA A 101 -4.55 -5.02 -4.43
C ALA A 101 -3.94 -6.43 -4.28
N GLY A 102 -3.10 -6.62 -3.26
CA GLY A 102 -2.35 -7.84 -3.03
C GLY A 102 -1.03 -7.89 -3.81
N SER A 103 -0.01 -8.46 -3.17
CA SER A 103 1.37 -8.50 -3.67
C SER A 103 1.50 -9.07 -5.09
N LYS A 104 0.75 -10.14 -5.40
CA LYS A 104 0.79 -10.77 -6.73
C LYS A 104 0.33 -9.81 -7.83
N ASN A 105 -0.76 -9.06 -7.60
CA ASN A 105 -1.24 -8.07 -8.57
C ASN A 105 -0.27 -6.90 -8.71
N ALA A 106 0.27 -6.39 -7.60
CA ALA A 106 1.25 -5.31 -7.62
C ALA A 106 2.49 -5.68 -8.44
N VAL A 107 3.01 -6.89 -8.25
CA VAL A 107 4.18 -7.39 -9.02
C VAL A 107 3.84 -7.55 -10.49
N LYS A 108 2.64 -8.01 -10.84
CA LYS A 108 2.19 -8.06 -12.26
C LYS A 108 2.16 -6.68 -12.91
N LEU A 109 1.77 -5.64 -12.17
CA LEU A 109 1.80 -4.26 -12.69
C LEU A 109 3.24 -3.81 -12.96
N LEU A 110 4.18 -4.12 -12.05
CA LEU A 110 5.61 -3.85 -12.27
C LEU A 110 6.15 -4.57 -13.52
N GLN A 111 5.84 -5.85 -13.68
CA GLN A 111 6.26 -6.63 -14.85
C GLN A 111 5.69 -6.07 -16.15
N LYS A 112 4.44 -5.62 -16.17
CA LYS A 112 3.83 -4.93 -17.31
C LYS A 112 4.52 -3.59 -17.61
N ALA A 113 4.86 -2.80 -16.57
CA ALA A 113 5.59 -1.56 -16.72
C ALA A 113 6.97 -1.80 -17.35
N ILE A 114 7.69 -2.82 -16.89
CA ILE A 114 8.98 -3.24 -17.45
C ILE A 114 8.84 -3.61 -18.93
N ASN A 115 7.89 -4.49 -19.25
CA ASN A 115 7.66 -4.95 -20.63
C ASN A 115 7.42 -3.76 -21.56
N LYS A 116 6.60 -2.81 -21.15
CA LYS A 116 6.30 -1.61 -21.92
C LYS A 116 7.52 -0.69 -22.09
N VAL A 117 8.26 -0.43 -21.01
CA VAL A 117 9.39 0.53 -21.02
C VAL A 117 10.60 0.01 -21.80
N TYR A 118 10.89 -1.28 -21.65
CA TYR A 118 12.05 -1.90 -22.29
C TYR A 118 11.72 -2.53 -23.65
N ASN A 119 10.44 -2.63 -24.01
CA ASN A 119 9.94 -3.38 -25.18
C ASN A 119 10.42 -4.85 -25.14
N VAL A 120 10.22 -5.50 -24.00
CA VAL A 120 10.58 -6.91 -23.76
C VAL A 120 9.34 -7.70 -23.35
N GLN A 121 9.46 -9.01 -23.23
CA GLN A 121 8.39 -9.92 -22.84
C GLN A 121 8.82 -10.81 -21.66
N ILE A 122 9.14 -10.18 -20.49
CA ILE A 122 9.30 -10.99 -19.29
C ILE A 122 7.94 -11.54 -18.84
N ALA A 123 7.94 -12.69 -18.17
CA ALA A 123 6.71 -13.29 -17.66
C ALA A 123 5.98 -12.34 -16.69
N VAL A 124 4.65 -12.22 -16.88
CA VAL A 124 3.77 -11.45 -15.99
C VAL A 124 3.10 -12.41 -15.01
N ASP A 125 3.91 -13.08 -14.19
CA ASP A 125 3.51 -14.14 -13.26
C ASP A 125 3.19 -13.65 -11.84
N GLY A 126 3.64 -12.44 -11.50
CA GLY A 126 3.49 -11.86 -10.16
C GLY A 126 4.58 -12.31 -9.18
N ILE A 127 5.73 -12.77 -9.69
CA ILE A 127 6.89 -13.19 -8.90
C ILE A 127 8.08 -12.27 -9.20
N ILE A 128 8.71 -11.71 -8.17
CA ILE A 128 9.93 -10.91 -8.34
C ILE A 128 11.14 -11.85 -8.42
N GLY A 129 11.48 -12.24 -9.65
CA GLY A 129 12.68 -12.99 -9.98
C GLY A 129 13.86 -12.09 -10.38
N LYS A 130 14.98 -12.73 -10.76
CA LYS A 130 16.21 -12.04 -11.20
C LYS A 130 15.94 -11.08 -12.38
N ASN A 131 15.19 -11.51 -13.39
CA ASN A 131 14.87 -10.69 -14.57
C ASN A 131 14.06 -9.46 -14.19
N THR A 132 13.03 -9.61 -13.34
CA THR A 132 12.22 -8.48 -12.86
C THR A 132 13.09 -7.46 -12.14
N LEU A 133 13.97 -7.88 -11.23
CA LEU A 133 14.88 -6.98 -10.51
C LEU A 133 15.90 -6.33 -11.42
N SER A 134 16.48 -7.08 -12.38
CA SER A 134 17.47 -6.55 -13.32
C SER A 134 16.89 -5.41 -14.15
N TYR A 135 15.70 -5.57 -14.72
CA TYR A 135 15.04 -4.51 -15.48
C TYR A 135 14.55 -3.36 -14.61
N ALA A 136 13.99 -3.65 -13.43
CA ALA A 136 13.50 -2.62 -12.52
C ALA A 136 14.63 -1.69 -12.02
N ASN A 137 15.86 -2.22 -11.89
CA ASN A 137 17.05 -1.48 -11.48
C ASN A 137 17.96 -1.05 -12.66
N GLY A 138 17.58 -1.37 -13.88
CA GLY A 138 18.39 -1.10 -15.07
C GLY A 138 18.38 0.37 -15.50
N SER A 139 18.95 0.65 -16.67
CA SER A 139 19.17 2.00 -17.20
C SER A 139 17.89 2.83 -17.40
N LYS A 140 16.72 2.19 -17.47
CA LYS A 140 15.42 2.86 -17.60
C LYS A 140 14.57 2.80 -16.31
N SER A 141 15.17 2.58 -15.14
CA SER A 141 14.47 2.43 -13.86
C SER A 141 13.50 3.58 -13.56
N ILE A 142 13.92 4.83 -13.79
CA ILE A 142 13.05 6.02 -13.61
C ILE A 142 11.82 5.95 -14.52
N LYS A 143 11.99 5.54 -15.79
CA LYS A 143 10.85 5.36 -16.71
C LYS A 143 9.92 4.23 -16.26
N VAL A 144 10.47 3.16 -15.66
CA VAL A 144 9.65 2.10 -15.05
C VAL A 144 8.81 2.65 -13.91
N GLY A 145 9.37 3.48 -13.02
CA GLY A 145 8.61 4.15 -11.95
C GLY A 145 7.49 5.05 -12.48
N GLN A 146 7.77 5.81 -13.55
CA GLN A 146 6.75 6.64 -14.22
C GLN A 146 5.64 5.78 -14.87
N GLU A 147 6.00 4.68 -15.52
CA GLU A 147 5.01 3.78 -16.12
C GLU A 147 4.20 3.02 -15.05
N MET A 148 4.76 2.77 -13.84
CA MET A 148 4.00 2.20 -12.72
C MET A 148 2.77 3.06 -12.37
N ILE A 149 2.86 4.39 -12.45
CA ILE A 149 1.72 5.30 -12.23
C ILE A 149 0.59 4.98 -13.20
N ASN A 150 0.92 4.79 -14.49
CA ASN A 150 -0.04 4.47 -15.54
C ASN A 150 -0.66 3.09 -15.30
N GLN A 151 0.14 2.10 -14.93
CA GLN A 151 -0.33 0.75 -14.64
C GLN A 151 -1.26 0.73 -13.42
N CYS A 152 -0.96 1.48 -12.36
CA CYS A 152 -1.82 1.61 -11.17
C CYS A 152 -3.17 2.26 -11.52
N ASN A 153 -3.15 3.38 -12.26
CA ASN A 153 -4.39 4.04 -12.70
C ASN A 153 -5.22 3.14 -13.61
N GLY A 154 -4.58 2.49 -14.60
CA GLY A 154 -5.23 1.55 -15.50
C GLY A 154 -5.86 0.34 -14.78
N TYR A 155 -5.23 -0.14 -13.70
CA TYR A 155 -5.78 -1.20 -12.85
C TYR A 155 -7.12 -0.78 -12.23
N TYR A 156 -7.20 0.40 -11.64
CA TYR A 156 -8.43 0.91 -11.03
C TYR A 156 -9.50 1.22 -12.08
N ASP A 157 -9.14 1.78 -13.23
CA ASP A 157 -10.06 2.00 -14.34
C ASP A 157 -10.63 0.66 -14.86
N ALA A 158 -9.81 -0.40 -14.91
CA ALA A 158 -10.27 -1.73 -15.30
C ALA A 158 -11.24 -2.35 -14.27
N ILE A 159 -11.06 -2.09 -12.96
CA ILE A 159 -12.02 -2.51 -11.94
C ILE A 159 -13.39 -1.86 -12.17
N VAL A 160 -13.41 -0.55 -12.45
CA VAL A 160 -14.67 0.19 -12.69
C VAL A 160 -15.34 -0.28 -13.99
N ARG A 161 -14.57 -0.53 -15.07
CA ARG A 161 -15.12 -1.08 -16.32
C ARG A 161 -15.80 -2.43 -16.11
N ARG A 162 -15.18 -3.31 -15.29
CA ARG A 162 -15.76 -4.63 -14.98
C ARG A 162 -16.98 -4.56 -14.05
N LYS A 163 -16.97 -3.60 -13.11
CA LYS A 163 -18.04 -3.40 -12.14
C LYS A 163 -18.30 -1.91 -11.94
N PRO A 164 -19.22 -1.30 -12.73
CA PRO A 164 -19.50 0.15 -12.70
C PRO A 164 -19.91 0.69 -11.32
N ALA A 165 -20.51 -0.13 -10.46
CA ALA A 165 -20.84 0.24 -9.08
C ALA A 165 -19.60 0.67 -8.25
N ASN A 166 -18.39 0.30 -8.66
CA ASN A 166 -17.15 0.70 -8.02
C ASN A 166 -16.71 2.13 -8.39
N LYS A 167 -17.37 2.81 -9.32
CA LYS A 167 -17.04 4.19 -9.75
C LYS A 167 -16.92 5.15 -8.55
N LYS A 168 -17.75 4.95 -7.52
CA LYS A 168 -17.72 5.76 -6.29
C LYS A 168 -16.38 5.72 -5.55
N PHE A 169 -15.56 4.68 -5.74
CA PHE A 169 -14.25 4.54 -5.11
C PHE A 169 -13.10 5.07 -5.97
N LEU A 170 -13.32 5.28 -7.27
CA LEU A 170 -12.27 5.58 -8.24
C LEU A 170 -11.47 6.85 -7.88
N LYS A 171 -12.17 7.91 -7.46
CA LYS A 171 -11.52 9.17 -7.05
C LYS A 171 -10.50 8.94 -5.94
N GLY A 172 -10.87 8.16 -4.93
CA GLY A 172 -9.98 7.87 -3.82
C GLY A 172 -8.80 6.98 -4.20
N TRP A 173 -9.03 5.98 -5.06
CA TRP A 173 -7.92 5.16 -5.57
C TRP A 173 -6.91 6.00 -6.36
N LYS A 174 -7.37 6.90 -7.23
CA LYS A 174 -6.49 7.82 -7.99
C LYS A 174 -5.79 8.84 -7.07
N ASN A 175 -6.46 9.33 -6.03
CA ASN A 175 -5.82 10.19 -5.04
C ASN A 175 -4.67 9.46 -4.31
N ARG A 176 -4.83 8.18 -3.99
CA ARG A 176 -3.76 7.37 -3.40
C ARG A 176 -2.56 7.24 -4.35
N VAL A 177 -2.80 6.95 -5.63
CA VAL A 177 -1.71 6.93 -6.63
C VAL A 177 -0.99 8.28 -6.68
N LYS A 178 -1.73 9.39 -6.68
CA LYS A 178 -1.17 10.75 -6.64
C LYS A 178 -0.34 11.00 -5.38
N HIS A 179 -0.84 10.61 -4.21
CA HIS A 179 -0.13 10.75 -2.93
C HIS A 179 1.20 10.00 -2.94
N VAL A 180 1.19 8.72 -3.34
CA VAL A 180 2.41 7.91 -3.49
C VAL A 180 3.40 8.59 -4.43
N THR A 181 2.93 9.09 -5.57
CA THR A 181 3.76 9.81 -6.54
C THR A 181 4.42 11.03 -5.88
N GLN A 182 3.66 11.86 -5.17
CA GLN A 182 4.18 13.05 -4.50
C GLN A 182 5.26 12.70 -3.48
N VAL A 183 4.99 11.74 -2.58
CA VAL A 183 5.93 11.33 -1.52
C VAL A 183 7.20 10.72 -2.08
N CYS A 184 7.11 9.98 -3.18
CA CYS A 184 8.25 9.27 -3.76
C CYS A 184 9.02 10.09 -4.81
N SER A 185 8.43 11.13 -5.41
CA SER A 185 9.13 12.04 -6.34
C SER A 185 9.90 13.15 -5.63
N THR A 186 9.56 13.47 -4.38
CA THR A 186 10.27 14.49 -3.58
C THR A 186 11.58 13.95 -3.00
N THR A 187 12.54 13.67 -3.84
CA THR A 187 13.92 13.39 -3.43
C THR A 187 14.79 14.63 -3.62
N VAL A 188 14.39 15.80 -3.16
CA VAL A 188 15.31 16.95 -2.89
C VAL A 188 14.50 18.07 -2.19
N ASN A 189 14.34 17.99 -0.90
CA ASN A 189 14.36 19.07 0.08
C ASN A 189 13.72 18.62 1.39
N SER A 190 14.55 18.19 2.31
CA SER A 190 14.19 17.54 3.58
C SER A 190 13.61 18.48 4.66
N LYS A 191 13.00 19.62 4.32
CA LYS A 191 12.43 20.54 5.31
C LYS A 191 10.93 20.89 5.18
N THR A 192 10.20 20.43 4.15
CA THR A 192 8.83 20.92 3.92
C THR A 192 7.73 19.84 3.96
N VAL A 193 8.04 18.59 4.26
CA VAL A 193 7.05 17.48 4.13
C VAL A 193 6.20 17.25 5.39
N LEU A 194 6.42 17.97 6.48
CA LEU A 194 5.69 17.77 7.75
C LEU A 194 4.42 18.60 7.93
N ALA A 195 3.97 19.37 6.96
CA ALA A 195 2.88 20.33 7.12
C ALA A 195 1.77 20.29 6.07
N THR A 196 1.49 19.19 5.39
CA THR A 196 0.23 19.06 4.66
C THR A 196 -0.75 18.24 5.47
N THR A 197 -1.58 18.94 6.25
CA THR A 197 -2.76 18.44 6.93
C THR A 197 -3.71 17.82 5.90
N TYR A 198 -3.71 16.49 5.82
CA TYR A 198 -4.76 15.76 5.13
C TYR A 198 -6.01 15.77 6.02
N ASP A 199 -7.14 16.14 5.43
CA ASP A 199 -8.46 16.06 6.08
C ASP A 199 -8.84 14.58 6.30
N TYR A 200 -8.69 14.12 7.53
CA TYR A 200 -9.01 12.76 7.97
C TYR A 200 -10.52 12.46 8.09
N SER A 201 -11.40 13.38 7.69
CA SER A 201 -12.85 13.23 7.88
C SER A 201 -13.55 12.29 6.87
N ASN A 202 -12.85 11.82 5.84
CA ASN A 202 -13.45 11.04 4.77
C ASN A 202 -13.51 9.53 5.08
N LYS A 203 -14.63 9.10 5.66
CA LYS A 203 -15.00 7.72 6.08
C LYS A 203 -15.10 6.66 4.95
N TRP A 204 -14.79 6.96 3.70
CA TRP A 204 -15.09 6.06 2.56
C TRP A 204 -14.07 4.93 2.35
N TYR A 205 -12.83 5.09 2.76
CA TYR A 205 -11.75 4.11 2.55
C TYR A 205 -11.89 2.85 3.42
N VAL A 206 -12.54 2.95 4.57
CA VAL A 206 -12.83 1.79 5.44
C VAL A 206 -13.78 0.80 4.73
N LYS A 207 -14.74 1.32 3.95
CA LYS A 207 -15.61 0.50 3.10
C LYS A 207 -14.85 -0.19 1.95
N LEU A 208 -13.73 0.39 1.54
CA LEU A 208 -12.90 -0.13 0.46
C LEU A 208 -12.08 -1.34 0.91
N LEU A 209 -11.51 -1.32 2.11
CA LEU A 209 -10.77 -2.46 2.67
C LEU A 209 -11.67 -3.70 2.77
N LYS A 210 -12.93 -3.55 3.19
CA LYS A 210 -13.91 -4.64 3.18
C LYS A 210 -14.06 -5.29 1.81
N TRP A 211 -14.21 -4.48 0.78
CA TRP A 211 -14.44 -4.98 -0.57
C TRP A 211 -13.21 -5.71 -1.13
N ILE A 212 -11.99 -5.28 -0.80
CA ILE A 212 -10.75 -5.94 -1.23
C ILE A 212 -10.61 -7.29 -0.53
N ILE A 213 -10.90 -7.37 0.77
CA ILE A 213 -10.83 -8.61 1.57
C ILE A 213 -11.87 -9.65 1.09
N GLU A 214 -13.10 -9.22 0.76
CA GLU A 214 -14.14 -10.11 0.21
C GLU A 214 -13.82 -10.66 -1.19
N LYS A 215 -12.93 -10.02 -1.93
CA LYS A 215 -12.57 -10.42 -3.30
C LYS A 215 -11.29 -11.25 -3.39
N LEU A 216 -10.56 -11.38 -2.31
CA LEU A 216 -9.35 -12.19 -2.20
C LEU A 216 -9.63 -13.57 -1.55
N LYS A 217 -10.87 -13.84 -1.17
CA LYS A 217 -11.43 -15.16 -0.91
C LYS A 217 -12.03 -15.74 -2.19
#